data_838966f6fc83354cf80abfa46f68a2bc
#
_entry.id   838966f6fc83354cf80abfa46f68a2bc
#
_cell.length_a   1.000
_cell.length_b   1.000
_cell.length_c   1.000
_cell.angle_alpha   90.00
_cell.angle_beta   90.00
_cell.angle_gamma   90.00
#
_symmetry.space_group_name_H-M   'P 1'
#
loop_
_entity.id
_entity.type
_entity.pdbx_description
1 polymer ?
#
loop_
_entity_poly.entity_id
_entity_poly.type
_entity_poly.pdbx_seq_one_letter_code
_entity_poly.pdbx_strand_id
1 'polypeptide(L)'
;MERTQNTRADNNIFATYLREINKIPLLSVEDEVKYAKAAAAGDEKAKKILIESNLRFVVNVAKKYQNKNIPIMDLISEGNIGLMNAADRFDPDKGYKFISYAVWWIRQAILKAICEKSRMIRLPLNRANELVQIEKARKLMGKAGSEPEDKELTDIAQKLRIEPDMVQTIMNAARDPVSLDAPMFSDNNAASTGDFVEDTRYMQPESYALDIDLRENIDALLASLTDREAEILRYRFGLNGYEQLSLKEVGIRFNLTKERIRQIEKKALERLQSVGHQHELESF
;
A
#
# COMPACT_ATOMS: atom_id res chain seq x y z
N MET A 1 -19.84 12.86 -16.40
CA MET A 1 -20.62 14.06 -16.03
C MET A 1 -20.50 14.44 -14.54
N GLU A 2 -20.40 13.52 -13.61
CA GLU A 2 -20.28 13.83 -12.16
C GLU A 2 -18.99 14.56 -11.74
N ARG A 3 -17.84 14.25 -12.33
CA ARG A 3 -16.58 14.96 -12.03
C ARG A 3 -16.62 16.47 -12.35
N THR A 4 -17.36 16.87 -13.40
CA THR A 4 -17.48 18.29 -13.80
C THR A 4 -18.47 19.07 -12.92
N GLN A 5 -19.43 18.43 -12.29
CA GLN A 5 -20.36 19.07 -11.36
C GLN A 5 -19.71 19.30 -9.99
N ASN A 6 -18.92 18.34 -9.49
CA ASN A 6 -18.17 18.46 -8.23
C ASN A 6 -17.15 19.61 -8.29
N THR A 7 -16.40 19.73 -9.39
CA THR A 7 -15.44 20.85 -9.57
C THR A 7 -16.09 22.23 -9.59
N ARG A 8 -17.33 22.36 -10.08
CA ARG A 8 -18.06 23.66 -10.06
C ARG A 8 -18.56 24.01 -8.66
N ALA A 9 -19.04 23.04 -7.89
CA ALA A 9 -19.47 23.24 -6.51
C ALA A 9 -18.28 23.61 -5.61
N ASP A 10 -17.16 22.89 -5.72
CA ASP A 10 -15.92 23.16 -4.98
C ASP A 10 -15.34 24.54 -5.28
N ASN A 11 -15.37 24.96 -6.54
CA ASN A 11 -14.95 26.31 -6.94
C ASN A 11 -15.84 27.40 -6.33
N ASN A 12 -17.15 27.17 -6.17
CA ASN A 12 -18.06 28.11 -5.55
C ASN A 12 -17.83 28.24 -4.05
N ILE A 13 -17.58 27.12 -3.35
CA ILE A 13 -17.26 27.09 -1.93
C ILE A 13 -15.92 27.80 -1.67
N PHE A 14 -14.91 27.52 -2.47
CA PHE A 14 -13.61 28.18 -2.38
C PHE A 14 -13.70 29.69 -2.62
N ALA A 15 -14.47 30.12 -3.64
CA ALA A 15 -14.70 31.55 -3.91
C ALA A 15 -15.42 32.24 -2.75
N THR A 16 -16.38 31.58 -2.11
CA THR A 16 -17.09 32.10 -0.94
C THR A 16 -16.15 32.26 0.26
N TYR A 17 -15.35 31.23 0.55
CA TYR A 17 -14.33 31.30 1.60
C TYR A 17 -13.34 32.45 1.37
N LEU A 18 -12.80 32.61 0.14
CA LEU A 18 -11.90 33.71 -0.18
C LEU A 18 -12.56 35.09 0.03
N ARG A 19 -13.84 35.22 -0.30
CA ARG A 19 -14.60 36.46 -0.09
C ARG A 19 -14.73 36.80 1.38
N GLU A 20 -14.91 35.80 2.24
CA GLU A 20 -15.03 35.96 3.69
C GLU A 20 -13.71 36.37 4.32
N ILE A 21 -12.62 35.63 4.04
CA ILE A 21 -11.31 35.95 4.64
C ILE A 21 -10.75 37.31 4.16
N ASN A 22 -11.13 37.75 2.96
CA ASN A 22 -10.71 39.06 2.43
C ASN A 22 -11.37 40.26 3.13
N LYS A 23 -12.48 40.05 3.85
CA LYS A 23 -13.12 41.10 4.66
C LYS A 23 -12.35 41.38 5.95
N ILE A 24 -11.52 40.43 6.41
CA ILE A 24 -10.76 40.53 7.63
C ILE A 24 -9.56 41.46 7.42
N PRO A 25 -9.38 42.54 8.18
CA PRO A 25 -8.23 43.43 8.04
C PRO A 25 -6.93 42.73 8.43
N LEU A 26 -5.83 43.13 7.78
CA LEU A 26 -4.49 42.69 8.19
C LEU A 26 -4.08 43.46 9.47
N LEU A 27 -3.39 42.75 10.35
CA LEU A 27 -2.86 43.36 11.58
C LEU A 27 -1.63 44.20 11.28
N SER A 28 -1.48 45.34 12.03
CA SER A 28 -0.22 46.04 12.08
C SER A 28 0.79 45.26 12.93
N VAL A 29 2.10 45.58 12.84
CA VAL A 29 3.14 44.90 13.62
C VAL A 29 2.91 45.09 15.15
N GLU A 30 2.42 46.26 15.52
CA GLU A 30 2.13 46.60 16.95
C GLU A 30 0.93 45.81 17.46
N ASP A 31 -0.14 45.69 16.65
CA ASP A 31 -1.33 44.91 16.98
C ASP A 31 -1.03 43.41 17.02
N GLU A 32 -0.19 42.91 16.12
CA GLU A 32 0.24 41.52 16.11
C GLU A 32 0.93 41.13 17.43
N VAL A 33 1.84 41.97 17.92
CA VAL A 33 2.52 41.77 19.22
C VAL A 33 1.54 41.86 20.39
N LYS A 34 0.60 42.83 20.33
CA LYS A 34 -0.41 43.03 21.38
C LYS A 34 -1.34 41.82 21.49
N TYR A 35 -1.91 41.37 20.35
CA TYR A 35 -2.78 40.18 20.35
C TYR A 35 -2.03 38.90 20.66
N ALA A 36 -0.78 38.77 20.23
CA ALA A 36 0.05 37.60 20.54
C ALA A 36 0.33 37.51 22.06
N LYS A 37 0.63 38.62 22.73
CA LYS A 37 0.81 38.67 24.19
C LYS A 37 -0.48 38.36 24.95
N ALA A 38 -1.61 38.88 24.51
CA ALA A 38 -2.91 38.58 25.10
C ALA A 38 -3.29 37.09 24.90
N ALA A 39 -3.01 36.53 23.71
CA ALA A 39 -3.24 35.11 23.43
C ALA A 39 -2.35 34.22 24.31
N ALA A 40 -1.08 34.56 24.51
CA ALA A 40 -0.17 33.85 25.41
C ALA A 40 -0.63 33.93 26.89
N ALA A 41 -1.33 34.98 27.27
CA ALA A 41 -1.96 35.12 28.60
C ALA A 41 -3.29 34.33 28.72
N GLY A 42 -3.77 33.68 27.67
CA GLY A 42 -4.98 32.86 27.67
C GLY A 42 -6.24 33.53 27.14
N ASP A 43 -6.13 34.69 26.48
CA ASP A 43 -7.28 35.35 25.85
C ASP A 43 -7.64 34.70 24.53
N GLU A 44 -8.69 33.88 24.53
CA GLU A 44 -9.21 33.19 23.34
C GLU A 44 -9.71 34.16 22.24
N LYS A 45 -10.18 35.36 22.59
CA LYS A 45 -10.60 36.35 21.61
C LYS A 45 -9.41 36.93 20.86
N ALA A 46 -8.34 37.25 21.58
CA ALA A 46 -7.10 37.73 20.99
C ALA A 46 -6.46 36.67 20.08
N LYS A 47 -6.44 35.39 20.51
CA LYS A 47 -6.00 34.24 19.71
C LYS A 47 -6.81 34.11 18.43
N LYS A 48 -8.13 34.18 18.50
CA LYS A 48 -9.02 34.13 17.35
C LYS A 48 -8.72 35.23 16.33
N ILE A 49 -8.55 36.48 16.77
CA ILE A 49 -8.20 37.61 15.89
C ILE A 49 -6.85 37.37 15.21
N LEU A 50 -5.85 36.91 15.98
CA LEU A 50 -4.53 36.58 15.43
C LEU A 50 -4.60 35.51 14.32
N ILE A 51 -5.38 34.44 14.52
CA ILE A 51 -5.58 33.36 13.52
C ILE A 51 -6.32 33.89 12.31
N GLU A 52 -7.49 34.53 12.49
CA GLU A 52 -8.35 34.99 11.39
C GLU A 52 -7.63 35.97 10.46
N SER A 53 -6.82 36.89 11.01
CA SER A 53 -6.06 37.87 10.22
C SER A 53 -4.96 37.20 9.35
N ASN A 54 -4.55 35.98 9.68
CA ASN A 54 -3.50 35.25 8.97
C ASN A 54 -4.01 34.15 8.03
N LEU A 55 -5.33 33.90 7.93
CA LEU A 55 -5.91 32.87 7.06
C LEU A 55 -5.52 33.05 5.59
N ARG A 56 -5.41 34.29 5.12
CA ARG A 56 -4.98 34.61 3.73
C ARG A 56 -3.59 34.09 3.44
N PHE A 57 -2.70 34.09 4.43
CA PHE A 57 -1.37 33.55 4.29
C PHE A 57 -1.37 32.03 4.14
N VAL A 58 -2.23 31.32 4.88
CA VAL A 58 -2.40 29.85 4.73
C VAL A 58 -2.78 29.49 3.29
N VAL A 59 -3.72 30.22 2.68
CA VAL A 59 -4.13 30.01 1.29
C VAL A 59 -2.94 30.15 0.33
N ASN A 60 -2.09 31.15 0.53
CA ASN A 60 -0.90 31.36 -0.30
C ASN A 60 0.12 30.22 -0.17
N VAL A 61 0.25 29.66 1.03
CA VAL A 61 1.12 28.48 1.25
C VAL A 61 0.49 27.22 0.64
N ALA A 62 -0.81 26.98 0.86
CA ALA A 62 -1.52 25.80 0.35
C ALA A 62 -1.53 25.73 -1.19
N LYS A 63 -1.66 26.87 -1.89
CA LYS A 63 -1.58 26.94 -3.36
C LYS A 63 -0.29 26.37 -3.95
N LYS A 64 0.83 26.43 -3.22
CA LYS A 64 2.12 25.86 -3.66
C LYS A 64 2.14 24.34 -3.66
N TYR A 65 1.20 23.71 -2.96
CA TYR A 65 1.05 22.26 -2.83
C TYR A 65 -0.16 21.71 -3.59
N GLN A 66 -0.81 22.53 -4.40
CA GLN A 66 -1.90 22.11 -5.29
C GLN A 66 -1.42 20.98 -6.23
N ASN A 67 -2.32 20.13 -6.69
CA ASN A 67 -2.03 18.97 -7.56
C ASN A 67 -1.31 17.77 -6.88
N LYS A 68 -1.54 17.59 -5.60
CA LYS A 68 -1.03 16.44 -4.81
C LYS A 68 -2.13 15.43 -4.45
N ASN A 69 -3.11 15.22 -5.34
CA ASN A 69 -4.27 14.32 -5.15
C ASN A 69 -5.15 14.67 -3.93
N ILE A 70 -5.04 15.91 -3.41
CA ILE A 70 -5.88 16.44 -2.34
C ILE A 70 -6.54 17.72 -2.82
N PRO A 71 -7.86 17.92 -2.59
CA PRO A 71 -8.55 19.16 -2.88
C PRO A 71 -7.91 20.33 -2.15
N ILE A 72 -7.88 21.51 -2.81
CA ILE A 72 -7.25 22.72 -2.23
C ILE A 72 -7.90 23.14 -0.91
N MET A 73 -9.20 22.94 -0.74
CA MET A 73 -9.92 23.24 0.49
C MET A 73 -9.46 22.39 1.67
N ASP A 74 -9.15 21.13 1.43
CA ASP A 74 -8.63 20.24 2.46
C ASP A 74 -7.22 20.64 2.87
N LEU A 75 -6.36 21.01 1.89
CA LEU A 75 -5.03 21.55 2.18
C LEU A 75 -5.07 22.83 3.00
N ILE A 76 -6.04 23.73 2.71
CA ILE A 76 -6.26 24.94 3.50
C ILE A 76 -6.72 24.60 4.91
N SER A 77 -7.64 23.66 5.05
CA SER A 77 -8.15 23.22 6.37
C SER A 77 -7.03 22.66 7.24
N GLU A 78 -6.18 21.77 6.67
CA GLU A 78 -5.01 21.26 7.37
C GLU A 78 -3.98 22.36 7.69
N GLY A 79 -3.78 23.30 6.75
CA GLY A 79 -2.94 24.47 6.96
C GLY A 79 -3.46 25.37 8.09
N ASN A 80 -4.79 25.54 8.22
CA ASN A 80 -5.41 26.29 9.30
C ASN A 80 -5.21 25.60 10.66
N ILE A 81 -5.27 24.25 10.70
CA ILE A 81 -4.91 23.50 11.91
C ILE A 81 -3.45 23.76 12.29
N GLY A 82 -2.55 23.79 11.30
CA GLY A 82 -1.15 24.17 11.52
C GLY A 82 -0.99 25.58 12.06
N LEU A 83 -1.76 26.56 11.54
CA LEU A 83 -1.77 27.94 12.01
C LEU A 83 -2.27 28.04 13.46
N MET A 84 -3.32 27.30 13.82
CA MET A 84 -3.84 27.24 15.19
C MET A 84 -2.78 26.70 16.17
N ASN A 85 -2.12 25.59 15.80
CA ASN A 85 -1.02 25.03 16.60
C ASN A 85 0.17 26.00 16.74
N ALA A 86 0.42 26.82 15.71
CA ALA A 86 1.43 27.86 15.78
C ALA A 86 1.03 28.97 16.79
N ALA A 87 -0.23 29.39 16.78
CA ALA A 87 -0.74 30.41 17.70
C ALA A 87 -0.65 29.97 19.19
N ASP A 88 -0.86 28.68 19.46
CA ASP A 88 -0.74 28.12 20.82
C ASP A 88 0.69 28.07 21.36
N ARG A 89 1.68 28.05 20.47
CA ARG A 89 3.10 27.85 20.84
C ARG A 89 3.96 29.07 20.55
N PHE A 90 3.38 30.13 20.04
CA PHE A 90 4.11 31.32 19.66
C PHE A 90 4.51 32.13 20.94
N ASP A 91 5.78 32.49 20.97
CA ASP A 91 6.32 33.36 22.03
C ASP A 91 6.62 34.77 21.46
N PRO A 92 5.82 35.78 21.82
CA PRO A 92 5.96 37.14 21.28
C PRO A 92 7.21 37.87 21.79
N ASP A 93 7.81 37.43 22.90
CA ASP A 93 8.95 38.11 23.50
C ASP A 93 10.27 37.82 22.77
N LYS A 94 10.27 36.84 21.85
CA LYS A 94 11.43 36.52 20.99
C LYS A 94 11.68 37.51 19.85
N GLY A 95 10.82 38.49 19.63
CA GLY A 95 11.00 39.55 18.66
C GLY A 95 10.82 39.17 17.16
N TYR A 96 10.37 37.95 16.87
CA TYR A 96 10.05 37.52 15.51
C TYR A 96 8.59 37.78 15.17
N LYS A 97 8.29 38.02 13.87
CA LYS A 97 6.93 38.11 13.35
C LYS A 97 6.23 36.75 13.46
N PHE A 98 4.95 36.75 13.83
CA PHE A 98 4.15 35.53 13.94
C PHE A 98 4.16 34.68 12.64
N ILE A 99 4.02 35.32 11.48
CA ILE A 99 4.05 34.64 10.16
C ILE A 99 5.34 33.85 9.94
N SER A 100 6.50 34.39 10.37
CA SER A 100 7.79 33.72 10.21
C SER A 100 7.89 32.41 10.99
N TYR A 101 7.21 32.35 12.13
CA TYR A 101 7.09 31.14 12.94
C TYR A 101 5.98 30.21 12.40
N ALA A 102 4.81 30.76 12.10
CA ALA A 102 3.64 30.00 11.66
C ALA A 102 3.85 29.26 10.35
N VAL A 103 4.68 29.79 9.41
CA VAL A 103 4.94 29.13 8.11
C VAL A 103 5.47 27.72 8.26
N TRP A 104 6.24 27.42 9.29
CA TRP A 104 6.79 26.09 9.55
C TRP A 104 5.69 25.12 9.95
N TRP A 105 4.79 25.54 10.85
CA TRP A 105 3.64 24.75 11.31
C TRP A 105 2.64 24.50 10.19
N ILE A 106 2.32 25.54 9.42
CA ILE A 106 1.40 25.44 8.26
C ILE A 106 1.98 24.44 7.24
N ARG A 107 3.26 24.59 6.89
CA ARG A 107 3.94 23.68 5.94
C ARG A 107 3.98 22.26 6.46
N GLN A 108 4.32 22.08 7.72
CA GLN A 108 4.37 20.77 8.37
C GLN A 108 3.00 20.08 8.33
N ALA A 109 1.91 20.79 8.69
CA ALA A 109 0.56 20.26 8.67
C ALA A 109 0.12 19.84 7.25
N ILE A 110 0.37 20.71 6.25
CA ILE A 110 0.07 20.42 4.83
C ILE A 110 0.86 19.21 4.34
N LEU A 111 2.17 19.14 4.58
CA LEU A 111 2.98 18.01 4.14
C LEU A 111 2.57 16.71 4.83
N LYS A 112 2.25 16.75 6.12
CA LYS A 112 1.72 15.61 6.85
C LYS A 112 0.41 15.13 6.22
N ALA A 113 -0.52 16.02 5.93
CA ALA A 113 -1.79 15.69 5.29
C ALA A 113 -1.57 15.06 3.90
N ILE A 114 -0.64 15.58 3.11
CA ILE A 114 -0.27 15.01 1.80
C ILE A 114 0.25 13.58 1.98
N CYS A 115 1.16 13.33 2.91
CA CYS A 115 1.69 11.99 3.14
C CYS A 115 0.62 10.99 3.62
N GLU A 116 -0.35 11.45 4.43
CA GLU A 116 -1.34 10.59 5.07
C GLU A 116 -2.63 10.41 4.26
N LYS A 117 -3.05 11.42 3.48
CA LYS A 117 -4.39 11.49 2.87
C LYS A 117 -4.38 11.51 1.34
N SER A 118 -3.22 11.66 0.68
CA SER A 118 -3.17 11.76 -0.80
C SER A 118 -3.39 10.44 -1.52
N ARG A 119 -3.26 9.31 -0.84
CA ARG A 119 -3.34 7.97 -1.43
C ARG A 119 -4.59 7.23 -0.94
N MET A 120 -5.23 6.47 -1.83
CA MET A 120 -6.35 5.61 -1.49
C MET A 120 -5.93 4.54 -0.46
N ILE A 121 -4.77 3.92 -0.67
CA ILE A 121 -4.15 3.01 0.30
C ILE A 121 -3.11 3.81 1.08
N ARG A 122 -3.40 4.05 2.37
CA ARG A 122 -2.54 4.83 3.27
C ARG A 122 -1.18 4.15 3.47
N LEU A 123 -0.12 4.92 3.28
CA LEU A 123 1.24 4.51 3.63
C LEU A 123 1.66 5.10 4.99
N PRO A 124 2.37 4.34 5.84
CA PRO A 124 3.00 4.88 7.04
C PRO A 124 3.96 6.02 6.69
N LEU A 125 4.07 7.03 7.57
CA LEU A 125 4.88 8.24 7.32
C LEU A 125 6.35 7.91 7.01
N ASN A 126 6.92 6.91 7.68
CA ASN A 126 8.29 6.46 7.43
C ASN A 126 8.47 5.99 5.99
N ARG A 127 7.54 5.15 5.50
CA ARG A 127 7.58 4.64 4.11
C ARG A 127 7.32 5.72 3.08
N ALA A 128 6.44 6.68 3.39
CA ALA A 128 6.21 7.85 2.53
C ALA A 128 7.47 8.72 2.40
N ASN A 129 8.22 8.92 3.50
CA ASN A 129 9.48 9.67 3.48
C ASN A 129 10.58 8.93 2.69
N GLU A 130 10.71 7.61 2.88
CA GLU A 130 11.63 6.77 2.09
C GLU A 130 11.30 6.86 0.60
N LEU A 131 10.02 6.78 0.23
CA LEU A 131 9.58 6.95 -1.16
C LEU A 131 9.99 8.30 -1.74
N VAL A 132 9.80 9.40 -1.00
CA VAL A 132 10.23 10.73 -1.44
C VAL A 132 11.75 10.80 -1.66
N GLN A 133 12.54 10.09 -0.83
CA GLN A 133 14.00 10.02 -1.02
C GLN A 133 14.37 9.21 -2.26
N ILE A 134 13.69 8.08 -2.50
CA ILE A 134 13.84 7.24 -3.69
C ILE A 134 13.53 8.06 -4.95
N GLU A 135 12.39 8.76 -4.98
CA GLU A 135 11.99 9.59 -6.12
C GLU A 135 12.99 10.75 -6.38
N LYS A 136 13.53 11.36 -5.33
CA LYS A 136 14.58 12.38 -5.47
C LYS A 136 15.87 11.78 -6.06
N ALA A 137 16.27 10.59 -5.61
CA ALA A 137 17.43 9.90 -6.14
C ALA A 137 17.25 9.58 -7.64
N ARG A 138 16.07 9.08 -8.04
CA ARG A 138 15.70 8.81 -9.43
C ARG A 138 15.74 10.05 -10.33
N LYS A 139 15.19 11.16 -9.85
CA LYS A 139 15.24 12.45 -10.58
C LYS A 139 16.66 12.92 -10.81
N LEU A 140 17.56 12.77 -9.83
CA LEU A 140 18.96 13.14 -9.95
C LEU A 140 19.72 12.25 -10.95
N MET A 141 19.27 11.01 -11.17
CA MET A 141 19.82 10.08 -12.16
C MET A 141 19.24 10.27 -13.57
N GLY A 142 18.29 11.20 -13.76
CA GLY A 142 17.65 11.48 -15.05
C GLY A 142 16.67 10.42 -15.54
N LYS A 143 16.29 9.45 -14.69
CA LYS A 143 15.44 8.30 -15.04
C LYS A 143 14.02 8.39 -14.47
N ALA A 144 13.53 9.58 -14.20
CA ALA A 144 12.18 9.78 -13.67
C ALA A 144 11.12 9.38 -14.73
N GLY A 145 10.23 8.45 -14.37
CA GLY A 145 9.07 8.06 -15.18
C GLY A 145 9.17 6.75 -15.95
N SER A 146 10.32 6.08 -15.98
CA SER A 146 10.46 4.71 -16.53
C SER A 146 10.32 3.65 -15.45
N GLU A 147 10.02 2.39 -15.83
CA GLU A 147 10.14 1.27 -14.88
C GLU A 147 11.62 1.12 -14.46
N PRO A 148 11.89 0.83 -13.18
CA PRO A 148 13.25 0.72 -12.70
C PRO A 148 13.91 -0.56 -13.24
N GLU A 149 15.09 -0.40 -13.83
CA GLU A 149 15.97 -1.53 -14.16
C GLU A 149 16.70 -2.01 -12.90
N ASP A 150 17.12 -3.26 -12.84
CA ASP A 150 17.82 -3.87 -11.69
C ASP A 150 19.09 -3.08 -11.29
N LYS A 151 19.81 -2.52 -12.29
CA LYS A 151 20.97 -1.65 -12.05
C LYS A 151 20.58 -0.35 -11.36
N GLU A 152 19.42 0.23 -11.71
CA GLU A 152 18.93 1.44 -11.09
C GLU A 152 18.54 1.19 -9.62
N LEU A 153 17.91 0.06 -9.33
CA LEU A 153 17.56 -0.34 -7.96
C LEU A 153 18.81 -0.48 -7.08
N THR A 154 19.88 -1.09 -7.61
CA THR A 154 21.15 -1.23 -6.89
C THR A 154 21.85 0.11 -6.64
N ASP A 155 21.84 1.02 -7.63
CA ASP A 155 22.44 2.35 -7.50
C ASP A 155 21.68 3.20 -6.45
N ILE A 156 20.35 3.15 -6.45
CA ILE A 156 19.51 3.84 -5.45
C ILE A 156 19.74 3.24 -4.06
N ALA A 157 19.75 1.91 -3.96
CA ALA A 157 19.98 1.18 -2.73
C ALA A 157 21.32 1.55 -2.09
N GLN A 158 22.37 1.60 -2.87
CA GLN A 158 23.70 2.01 -2.42
C GLN A 158 23.73 3.48 -1.94
N LYS A 159 23.06 4.38 -2.69
CA LYS A 159 23.00 5.81 -2.35
C LYS A 159 22.22 6.07 -1.07
N LEU A 160 21.12 5.34 -0.84
CA LEU A 160 20.26 5.50 0.32
C LEU A 160 20.65 4.58 1.49
N ARG A 161 21.60 3.66 1.29
CA ARG A 161 22.00 2.62 2.26
C ARG A 161 20.83 1.73 2.70
N ILE A 162 20.03 1.32 1.74
CA ILE A 162 18.86 0.45 1.91
C ILE A 162 19.09 -0.78 1.02
N GLU A 163 18.55 -1.93 1.39
CA GLU A 163 18.63 -3.14 0.55
C GLU A 163 17.82 -2.97 -0.75
N PRO A 164 18.30 -3.49 -1.90
CA PRO A 164 17.61 -3.37 -3.20
C PRO A 164 16.17 -3.92 -3.18
N ASP A 165 15.95 -5.07 -2.54
CA ASP A 165 14.63 -5.69 -2.41
C ASP A 165 13.65 -4.79 -1.64
N MET A 166 14.16 -4.07 -0.64
CA MET A 166 13.36 -3.11 0.11
C MET A 166 12.97 -1.91 -0.77
N VAL A 167 13.88 -1.40 -1.61
CA VAL A 167 13.58 -0.30 -2.55
C VAL A 167 12.48 -0.74 -3.51
N GLN A 168 12.57 -1.94 -4.08
CA GLN A 168 11.55 -2.49 -4.97
C GLN A 168 10.20 -2.67 -4.26
N THR A 169 10.20 -3.19 -3.04
CA THR A 169 8.98 -3.36 -2.23
C THR A 169 8.30 -2.02 -1.97
N ILE A 170 9.07 -0.97 -1.60
CA ILE A 170 8.51 0.37 -1.36
C ILE A 170 7.94 0.95 -2.65
N MET A 171 8.62 0.79 -3.77
CA MET A 171 8.15 1.29 -5.07
C MET A 171 6.89 0.56 -5.53
N ASN A 172 6.81 -0.75 -5.35
CA ASN A 172 5.61 -1.54 -5.68
C ASN A 172 4.42 -1.14 -4.79
N ALA A 173 4.64 -0.96 -3.48
CA ALA A 173 3.61 -0.48 -2.55
C ALA A 173 3.14 0.95 -2.84
N ALA A 174 3.95 1.73 -3.55
CA ALA A 174 3.66 3.13 -3.90
C ALA A 174 2.94 3.30 -5.25
N ARG A 175 2.67 2.22 -6.00
CA ARG A 175 1.91 2.28 -7.26
C ARG A 175 0.49 2.77 -6.99
N ASP A 176 -0.01 3.63 -7.87
CA ASP A 176 -1.38 4.11 -7.77
C ASP A 176 -2.36 2.99 -8.20
N PRO A 177 -3.45 2.78 -7.45
CA PRO A 177 -4.46 1.81 -7.82
C PRO A 177 -5.20 2.22 -9.10
N VAL A 178 -5.50 1.25 -9.94
CA VAL A 178 -6.32 1.42 -11.14
C VAL A 178 -7.77 1.09 -10.81
N SER A 179 -8.72 1.89 -11.32
CA SER A 179 -10.16 1.62 -11.12
C SER A 179 -10.58 0.38 -11.91
N LEU A 180 -11.27 -0.54 -11.26
CA LEU A 180 -11.87 -1.70 -11.92
C LEU A 180 -13.00 -1.30 -12.90
N ASP A 181 -13.68 -0.17 -12.64
CA ASP A 181 -14.75 0.35 -13.50
C ASP A 181 -14.20 1.19 -14.67
N ALA A 182 -12.88 1.36 -14.77
CA ALA A 182 -12.29 2.12 -15.89
C ALA A 182 -12.51 1.36 -17.20
N PRO A 183 -13.00 2.02 -18.26
CA PRO A 183 -13.11 1.37 -19.56
C PRO A 183 -11.72 1.07 -20.12
N MET A 184 -11.53 -0.15 -20.59
CA MET A 184 -10.23 -0.59 -21.13
C MET A 184 -9.96 -0.05 -22.54
N PHE A 185 -11.01 0.28 -23.28
CA PHE A 185 -10.94 0.86 -24.61
C PHE A 185 -11.70 2.16 -24.69
N SER A 186 -11.34 3.03 -25.63
CA SER A 186 -11.99 4.36 -25.81
C SER A 186 -13.42 4.32 -26.36
N ASP A 187 -14.00 3.14 -26.53
CA ASP A 187 -15.34 2.95 -27.09
C ASP A 187 -16.42 3.00 -25.99
N ASN A 188 -17.58 3.60 -26.30
CA ASN A 188 -18.65 3.82 -25.31
C ASN A 188 -19.30 2.54 -24.75
N ASN A 189 -19.03 1.36 -25.36
CA ASN A 189 -19.46 0.04 -24.91
C ASN A 189 -18.28 -0.85 -24.52
N ALA A 190 -17.13 -0.28 -24.19
CA ALA A 190 -15.95 -1.04 -23.82
C ALA A 190 -16.15 -1.75 -22.48
N ALA A 191 -15.70 -3.00 -22.40
CA ALA A 191 -15.63 -3.76 -21.18
C ALA A 191 -14.77 -3.03 -20.13
N SER A 192 -15.13 -3.13 -18.85
CA SER A 192 -14.40 -2.55 -17.75
C SER A 192 -13.13 -3.36 -17.45
N THR A 193 -12.15 -2.75 -16.78
CA THR A 193 -10.96 -3.48 -16.31
C THR A 193 -11.33 -4.65 -15.41
N GLY A 194 -12.43 -4.52 -14.64
CA GLY A 194 -12.93 -5.57 -13.75
C GLY A 194 -13.42 -6.82 -14.47
N ASP A 195 -13.91 -6.69 -15.71
CA ASP A 195 -14.41 -7.82 -16.50
C ASP A 195 -13.29 -8.77 -16.96
N PHE A 196 -12.03 -8.30 -16.92
CA PHE A 196 -10.84 -9.07 -17.28
C PHE A 196 -10.12 -9.68 -16.08
N VAL A 197 -10.56 -9.39 -14.86
CA VAL A 197 -9.96 -9.96 -13.65
C VAL A 197 -10.50 -11.37 -13.45
N GLU A 198 -9.60 -12.35 -13.49
CA GLU A 198 -9.92 -13.78 -13.32
C GLU A 198 -10.38 -14.06 -11.88
N ASP A 199 -11.46 -14.86 -11.74
CA ASP A 199 -11.90 -15.40 -10.44
C ASP A 199 -11.09 -16.66 -10.10
N THR A 200 -10.16 -16.53 -9.16
CA THR A 200 -9.28 -17.62 -8.71
C THR A 200 -9.88 -18.44 -7.56
N ARG A 201 -11.12 -18.16 -7.11
CA ARG A 201 -11.75 -18.90 -6.00
C ARG A 201 -12.15 -20.32 -6.37
N TYR A 202 -12.41 -20.54 -7.65
CA TYR A 202 -12.73 -21.87 -8.19
C TYR A 202 -11.61 -22.32 -9.10
N MET A 203 -11.26 -23.60 -9.00
CA MET A 203 -10.34 -24.23 -9.94
C MET A 203 -10.94 -24.22 -11.34
N GLN A 204 -10.09 -23.98 -12.35
CA GLN A 204 -10.51 -24.10 -13.74
C GLN A 204 -10.94 -25.55 -14.02
N PRO A 205 -11.99 -25.76 -14.85
CA PRO A 205 -12.48 -27.11 -15.16
C PRO A 205 -11.39 -28.04 -15.70
N GLU A 206 -10.48 -27.49 -16.51
CA GLU A 206 -9.34 -28.24 -17.06
C GLU A 206 -8.40 -28.72 -15.95
N SER A 207 -8.00 -27.84 -15.04
CA SER A 207 -7.15 -28.19 -13.90
C SER A 207 -7.81 -29.20 -12.97
N TYR A 208 -9.14 -29.08 -12.81
CA TYR A 208 -9.92 -30.05 -12.01
C TYR A 208 -9.98 -31.42 -12.68
N ALA A 209 -10.16 -31.47 -14.01
CA ALA A 209 -10.15 -32.71 -14.77
C ALA A 209 -8.78 -33.41 -14.71
N LEU A 210 -7.68 -32.65 -14.85
CA LEU A 210 -6.32 -33.17 -14.71
C LEU A 210 -6.06 -33.72 -13.29
N ASP A 211 -6.59 -33.06 -12.26
CA ASP A 211 -6.44 -33.50 -10.87
C ASP A 211 -7.19 -34.82 -10.61
N ILE A 212 -8.37 -35.00 -11.22
CA ILE A 212 -9.10 -36.27 -11.17
C ILE A 212 -8.33 -37.39 -11.87
N ASP A 213 -7.88 -37.15 -13.10
CA ASP A 213 -7.13 -38.13 -13.88
C ASP A 213 -5.82 -38.52 -13.17
N LEU A 214 -5.10 -37.55 -12.61
CA LEU A 214 -3.93 -37.82 -11.81
C LEU A 214 -4.23 -38.72 -10.60
N ARG A 215 -5.35 -38.48 -9.90
CA ARG A 215 -5.77 -39.31 -8.76
C ARG A 215 -6.12 -40.72 -9.19
N GLU A 216 -6.87 -40.88 -10.26
CA GLU A 216 -7.22 -42.17 -10.83
C GLU A 216 -5.97 -42.97 -11.23
N ASN A 217 -5.02 -42.31 -11.88
CA ASN A 217 -3.73 -42.91 -12.27
C ASN A 217 -2.90 -43.32 -11.01
N ILE A 218 -2.84 -42.48 -9.99
CA ILE A 218 -2.18 -42.82 -8.72
C ILE A 218 -2.86 -44.03 -8.07
N ASP A 219 -4.18 -44.12 -8.06
CA ASP A 219 -4.91 -45.24 -7.50
C ASP A 219 -4.68 -46.53 -8.26
N ALA A 220 -4.63 -46.47 -9.61
CA ALA A 220 -4.29 -47.58 -10.45
C ALA A 220 -2.87 -48.11 -10.19
N LEU A 221 -1.90 -47.19 -10.00
CA LEU A 221 -0.54 -47.54 -9.60
C LEU A 221 -0.46 -48.19 -8.22
N LEU A 222 -1.16 -47.62 -7.24
CA LEU A 222 -1.22 -48.18 -5.88
C LEU A 222 -1.86 -49.56 -5.85
N ALA A 223 -2.79 -49.86 -6.75
CA ALA A 223 -3.41 -51.19 -6.92
C ALA A 223 -2.41 -52.26 -7.39
N SER A 224 -1.28 -51.86 -8.01
CA SER A 224 -0.20 -52.78 -8.39
C SER A 224 0.69 -53.26 -7.23
N LEU A 225 0.58 -52.62 -6.08
CA LEU A 225 1.31 -52.91 -4.85
C LEU A 225 0.51 -53.90 -3.97
N THR A 226 1.17 -54.44 -2.97
CA THR A 226 0.44 -55.17 -1.91
C THR A 226 -0.37 -54.18 -1.05
N ASP A 227 -1.54 -54.63 -0.54
CA ASP A 227 -2.45 -53.80 0.26
C ASP A 227 -1.71 -53.05 1.37
N ARG A 228 -0.76 -53.75 2.04
CA ARG A 228 0.02 -53.19 3.13
C ARG A 228 1.00 -52.10 2.69
N GLU A 229 1.61 -52.25 1.51
CA GLU A 229 2.53 -51.24 0.92
C GLU A 229 1.72 -50.01 0.45
N ALA A 230 0.60 -50.24 -0.21
CA ALA A 230 -0.29 -49.18 -0.65
C ALA A 230 -0.85 -48.34 0.52
N GLU A 231 -1.28 -49.00 1.61
CA GLU A 231 -1.81 -48.33 2.78
C GLU A 231 -0.74 -47.47 3.50
N ILE A 232 0.50 -47.99 3.60
CA ILE A 232 1.64 -47.23 4.15
C ILE A 232 1.92 -45.97 3.34
N LEU A 233 1.87 -46.07 1.99
CA LEU A 233 2.09 -44.92 1.11
C LEU A 233 0.92 -43.91 1.23
N ARG A 234 -0.35 -44.38 1.34
CA ARG A 234 -1.51 -43.48 1.56
C ARG A 234 -1.34 -42.64 2.81
N TYR A 235 -0.96 -43.24 3.93
CA TYR A 235 -0.71 -42.50 5.18
C TYR A 235 0.57 -41.64 5.11
N ARG A 236 1.58 -42.08 4.40
CA ARG A 236 2.83 -41.33 4.32
C ARG A 236 2.70 -40.05 3.51
N PHE A 237 1.98 -40.09 2.41
CA PHE A 237 1.82 -38.99 1.48
C PHE A 237 0.45 -38.28 1.59
N GLY A 238 -0.46 -38.73 2.43
CA GLY A 238 -1.77 -38.14 2.59
C GLY A 238 -2.67 -38.31 1.36
N LEU A 239 -2.57 -39.46 0.67
CA LEU A 239 -3.35 -39.74 -0.53
C LEU A 239 -4.78 -40.13 -0.17
N ASN A 240 -5.74 -39.84 -1.06
CA ASN A 240 -7.15 -40.26 -0.95
C ASN A 240 -7.83 -39.82 0.38
N GLY A 241 -7.51 -38.63 0.87
CA GLY A 241 -8.11 -38.07 2.08
C GLY A 241 -7.52 -38.59 3.39
N TYR A 242 -6.46 -39.38 3.32
CA TYR A 242 -5.71 -39.75 4.51
C TYR A 242 -4.86 -38.57 5.00
N GLU A 243 -4.70 -38.47 6.33
CA GLU A 243 -3.80 -37.49 6.92
C GLU A 243 -2.33 -37.86 6.71
N GLN A 244 -1.51 -36.89 6.30
CA GLN A 244 -0.07 -37.14 6.08
C GLN A 244 0.64 -37.37 7.43
N LEU A 245 1.22 -38.56 7.59
CA LEU A 245 1.92 -38.97 8.80
C LEU A 245 3.44 -39.08 8.60
N SER A 246 4.19 -38.82 9.68
CA SER A 246 5.63 -39.06 9.72
C SER A 246 5.96 -40.56 9.73
N LEU A 247 7.17 -40.92 9.33
CA LEU A 247 7.64 -42.35 9.37
C LEU A 247 7.50 -42.99 10.76
N LYS A 248 7.61 -42.21 11.84
CA LYS A 248 7.46 -42.66 13.20
C LYS A 248 6.00 -42.99 13.53
N GLU A 249 5.10 -42.12 13.15
CA GLU A 249 3.65 -42.27 13.38
C GLU A 249 3.08 -43.42 12.56
N VAL A 250 3.47 -43.54 11.28
CA VAL A 250 3.14 -44.71 10.46
C VAL A 250 3.66 -45.97 11.12
N GLY A 251 4.91 -45.97 11.65
CA GLY A 251 5.50 -47.09 12.37
C GLY A 251 4.67 -47.53 13.58
N ILE A 252 4.18 -46.54 14.37
CA ILE A 252 3.30 -46.83 15.53
C ILE A 252 2.00 -47.46 15.08
N ARG A 253 1.38 -46.96 14.03
CA ARG A 253 0.08 -47.42 13.49
C ARG A 253 0.16 -48.87 12.96
N PHE A 254 1.26 -49.23 12.32
CA PHE A 254 1.47 -50.58 11.76
C PHE A 254 2.27 -51.53 12.66
N ASN A 255 2.59 -51.11 13.88
CA ASN A 255 3.44 -51.85 14.83
C ASN A 255 4.81 -52.27 14.24
N LEU A 256 5.45 -51.34 13.54
CA LEU A 256 6.74 -51.51 12.92
C LEU A 256 7.71 -50.42 13.35
N THR A 257 9.02 -50.71 13.22
CA THR A 257 10.05 -49.69 13.47
C THR A 257 10.09 -48.67 12.35
N LYS A 258 10.48 -47.42 12.67
CA LYS A 258 10.69 -46.36 11.70
C LYS A 258 11.53 -46.79 10.49
N GLU A 259 12.63 -47.54 10.76
CA GLU A 259 13.54 -48.01 9.72
C GLU A 259 12.88 -49.07 8.83
N ARG A 260 12.00 -49.91 9.41
CA ARG A 260 11.25 -50.87 8.63
C ARG A 260 10.25 -50.24 7.70
N ILE A 261 9.56 -49.19 8.15
CA ILE A 261 8.66 -48.39 7.30
C ILE A 261 9.44 -47.74 6.16
N ARG A 262 10.62 -47.15 6.44
CA ARG A 262 11.50 -46.56 5.41
C ARG A 262 11.94 -47.57 4.35
N GLN A 263 12.24 -48.83 4.77
CA GLN A 263 12.57 -49.89 3.83
C GLN A 263 11.40 -50.31 2.95
N ILE A 264 10.18 -50.35 3.52
CA ILE A 264 8.95 -50.68 2.78
C ILE A 264 8.65 -49.56 1.79
N GLU A 265 8.67 -48.30 2.25
CA GLU A 265 8.48 -47.10 1.40
C GLU A 265 9.44 -47.12 0.21
N LYS A 266 10.75 -47.34 0.44
CA LYS A 266 11.74 -47.36 -0.63
C LYS A 266 11.48 -48.48 -1.65
N LYS A 267 11.17 -49.70 -1.19
CA LYS A 267 10.84 -50.81 -2.08
C LYS A 267 9.56 -50.59 -2.87
N ALA A 268 8.53 -49.99 -2.24
CA ALA A 268 7.28 -49.67 -2.90
C ALA A 268 7.49 -48.61 -3.99
N LEU A 269 8.26 -47.54 -3.70
CA LEU A 269 8.60 -46.53 -4.68
C LEU A 269 9.45 -47.06 -5.84
N GLU A 270 10.45 -47.94 -5.59
CA GLU A 270 11.22 -48.61 -6.65
C GLU A 270 10.32 -49.44 -7.56
N ARG A 271 9.32 -50.15 -7.01
CA ARG A 271 8.35 -50.91 -7.80
C ARG A 271 7.46 -49.99 -8.61
N LEU A 272 6.93 -48.93 -8.01
CA LEU A 272 6.09 -47.95 -8.70
C LEU A 272 6.86 -47.26 -9.84
N GLN A 273 8.14 -46.92 -9.63
CA GLN A 273 8.97 -46.33 -10.68
C GLN A 273 9.12 -47.25 -11.89
N SER A 274 9.29 -48.56 -11.67
CA SER A 274 9.38 -49.54 -12.76
C SER A 274 8.07 -49.70 -13.56
N VAL A 275 6.93 -49.53 -12.90
CA VAL A 275 5.58 -49.59 -13.50
C VAL A 275 5.18 -48.22 -14.08
N GLY A 276 5.55 -47.11 -13.44
CA GLY A 276 5.23 -45.74 -13.85
C GLY A 276 5.82 -45.37 -15.22
N HIS A 277 7.01 -45.85 -15.55
CA HIS A 277 7.58 -45.68 -16.89
C HIS A 277 6.74 -46.35 -18.00
N GLN A 278 5.87 -47.30 -17.68
CA GLN A 278 4.94 -47.92 -18.64
C GLN A 278 3.62 -47.13 -18.79
N HIS A 279 3.31 -46.23 -17.87
CA HIS A 279 2.04 -45.46 -17.81
C HIS A 279 2.19 -43.98 -18.19
N GLU A 280 3.28 -43.58 -18.86
CA GLU A 280 3.50 -42.21 -19.38
C GLU A 280 3.24 -41.05 -18.32
N LEU A 281 3.48 -41.31 -17.05
CA LEU A 281 3.33 -40.29 -15.99
C LEU A 281 4.36 -39.14 -16.09
N GLU A 282 5.29 -39.20 -17.02
CA GLU A 282 6.26 -38.12 -17.32
C GLU A 282 5.62 -36.94 -18.08
N SER A 283 4.34 -37.06 -18.46
CA SER A 283 3.61 -36.03 -19.21
C SER A 283 2.72 -35.12 -18.32
N PHE A 284 2.68 -35.37 -17.02
CA PHE A 284 1.94 -34.56 -16.04
C PHE A 284 2.91 -33.61 -15.25
#